data_d1718240a1e1bb058e03372e313912e0
#
_entry.id   d1718240a1e1bb058e03372e313912e0
#
_cell.length_a   1.000
_cell.length_b   1.000
_cell.length_c   1.000
_cell.angle_alpha   90.00
_cell.angle_beta   90.00
_cell.angle_gamma   90.00
#
_symmetry.space_group_name_H-M   'P 1'
#
loop_
_entity.id
_entity.type
_entity.pdbx_description
1 polymer ?
#
loop_
_entity_poly.entity_id
_entity_poly.type
_entity_poly.pdbx_seq_one_letter_code
_entity_poly.pdbx_strand_id
1 'polypeptide(L)'
;MDIRIVEHTKEILQVIINCRQIDDEIIRLKCHIELYDKKLQAKKDNEIYFINSSDVLYFESVDNRIFLYTEDDVMEVKQRLYELEVILSDKDFIRISKSQIVNINKIRSLKPELNRTILATMCNGEQLSISRKYVQAIRNMLSI
;
A
#
# COMPACT_ATOMS: atom_id res chain seq x y z
N MET A 1 13.79 20.74 -4.80
CA MET A 1 14.32 19.44 -5.26
C MET A 1 14.30 19.42 -6.78
N ASP A 2 15.39 19.06 -7.41
CA ASP A 2 15.49 18.92 -8.86
C ASP A 2 15.72 17.44 -9.19
N ILE A 3 14.93 16.89 -10.10
CA ILE A 3 15.01 15.48 -10.48
C ILE A 3 15.49 15.39 -11.92
N ARG A 4 16.61 14.72 -12.13
CA ARG A 4 17.17 14.47 -13.47
C ARG A 4 17.26 12.98 -13.73
N ILE A 5 16.86 12.57 -14.93
CA ILE A 5 17.01 11.19 -15.40
C ILE A 5 18.19 11.17 -16.37
N VAL A 6 19.17 10.33 -16.08
CA VAL A 6 20.37 10.15 -16.93
C VAL A 6 20.44 8.70 -17.34
N GLU A 7 20.41 8.46 -18.64
CA GLU A 7 20.64 7.11 -19.19
C GLU A 7 22.13 6.78 -19.19
N HIS A 8 22.46 5.56 -18.82
CA HIS A 8 23.82 5.05 -18.88
C HIS A 8 23.84 3.59 -19.33
N THR A 9 25.02 3.08 -19.66
CA THR A 9 25.22 1.72 -20.19
C THR A 9 25.31 0.63 -19.11
N LYS A 10 25.21 0.97 -17.83
CA LYS A 10 25.23 0.01 -16.73
C LYS A 10 23.90 -0.72 -16.64
N GLU A 11 23.93 -2.01 -16.38
CA GLU A 11 22.72 -2.84 -16.23
C GLU A 11 21.95 -2.59 -14.91
N ILE A 12 22.58 -1.95 -13.95
CA ILE A 12 22.02 -1.72 -12.61
C ILE A 12 21.42 -0.33 -12.52
N LEU A 13 20.14 -0.25 -12.15
CA LEU A 13 19.52 1.02 -11.80
C LEU A 13 20.22 1.62 -10.57
N GLN A 14 20.67 2.85 -10.70
CA GLN A 14 21.35 3.58 -9.64
C GLN A 14 20.63 4.90 -9.36
N VAL A 15 20.38 5.18 -8.09
CA VAL A 15 19.85 6.48 -7.64
C VAL A 15 20.91 7.17 -6.82
N ILE A 16 21.27 8.39 -7.21
CA ILE A 16 22.27 9.20 -6.51
C ILE A 16 21.59 10.44 -5.96
N ILE A 17 21.71 10.65 -4.65
CA ILE A 17 21.18 11.85 -3.98
C ILE A 17 22.34 12.79 -3.69
N ASN A 18 22.36 13.94 -4.38
CA ASN A 18 23.32 15.00 -4.11
C ASN A 18 22.72 15.98 -3.09
N CYS A 19 23.32 16.12 -1.94
CA CYS A 19 22.87 17.02 -0.88
C CYS A 19 24.05 17.71 -0.21
N ARG A 20 23.79 18.84 0.44
CA ARG A 20 24.80 19.54 1.23
C ARG A 20 25.15 18.81 2.51
N GLN A 21 24.12 18.25 3.14
CA GLN A 21 24.22 17.62 4.45
C GLN A 21 23.18 16.51 4.53
N ILE A 22 23.56 15.41 5.15
CA ILE A 22 22.63 14.31 5.44
C ILE A 22 21.84 14.70 6.69
N ASP A 23 20.56 14.99 6.49
CA ASP A 23 19.60 15.31 7.54
C ASP A 23 18.46 14.29 7.56
N ASP A 24 17.48 14.49 8.45
CA ASP A 24 16.34 13.57 8.59
C ASP A 24 15.48 13.48 7.32
N GLU A 25 15.40 14.56 6.54
CA GLU A 25 14.67 14.58 5.28
C GLU A 25 15.35 13.68 4.25
N ILE A 26 16.67 13.77 4.13
CA ILE A 26 17.45 12.92 3.22
C ILE A 26 17.39 11.45 3.63
N ILE A 27 17.45 11.16 4.93
CA ILE A 27 17.31 9.78 5.44
C ILE A 27 15.94 9.22 5.10
N ARG A 28 14.86 9.99 5.28
CA ARG A 28 13.50 9.58 4.90
C ARG A 28 13.37 9.31 3.42
N LEU A 29 13.91 10.18 2.58
CA LEU A 29 13.90 10.01 1.13
C LEU A 29 14.65 8.75 0.72
N LYS A 30 15.83 8.51 1.29
CA LYS A 30 16.60 7.28 1.07
C LYS A 30 15.78 6.04 1.42
N CYS A 31 15.14 6.03 2.58
CA CYS A 31 14.29 4.91 3.01
C CYS A 31 13.13 4.66 2.04
N HIS A 32 12.47 5.70 1.55
CA HIS A 32 11.41 5.57 0.56
C HIS A 32 11.89 4.96 -0.75
N ILE A 33 13.07 5.37 -1.22
CA ILE A 33 13.66 4.82 -2.45
C ILE A 33 14.06 3.36 -2.25
N GLU A 34 14.66 3.01 -1.11
CA GLU A 34 15.03 1.62 -0.80
C GLU A 34 13.80 0.70 -0.70
N LEU A 35 12.69 1.21 -0.20
CA LEU A 35 11.43 0.47 -0.09
C LEU A 35 10.71 0.33 -1.44
N TYR A 36 11.00 1.19 -2.40
CA TYR A 36 10.35 1.19 -3.71
C TYR A 36 10.51 -0.14 -4.44
N ASP A 37 11.70 -0.73 -4.38
CA ASP A 37 12.03 -1.98 -5.08
C ASP A 37 11.77 -3.25 -4.23
N LYS A 38 11.42 -3.09 -2.95
CA LYS A 38 11.22 -4.25 -2.08
C LYS A 38 9.83 -4.83 -2.26
N LYS A 39 9.80 -6.12 -2.57
CA LYS A 39 8.56 -6.90 -2.53
C LYS A 39 8.13 -7.10 -1.07
N LEU A 40 6.81 -7.15 -0.88
CA LEU A 40 6.24 -7.54 0.39
C LEU A 40 6.54 -9.01 0.66
N GLN A 41 6.92 -9.33 1.89
CA GLN A 41 7.10 -10.71 2.31
C GLN A 41 5.86 -11.19 3.04
N ALA A 42 5.28 -12.27 2.56
CA ALA A 42 4.11 -12.88 3.16
C ALA A 42 4.34 -14.37 3.37
N LYS A 43 3.73 -14.94 4.41
CA LYS A 43 3.90 -16.34 4.78
C LYS A 43 2.61 -17.12 4.57
N LYS A 44 2.74 -18.29 3.96
CA LYS A 44 1.69 -19.28 3.80
C LYS A 44 2.28 -20.68 3.79
N ASP A 45 1.71 -21.62 4.55
CA ASP A 45 2.12 -23.02 4.60
C ASP A 45 3.63 -23.23 4.83
N ASN A 46 4.20 -22.47 5.76
CA ASN A 46 5.65 -22.47 6.09
C ASN A 46 6.57 -21.98 4.96
N GLU A 47 6.02 -21.43 3.91
CA GLU A 47 6.80 -20.80 2.84
C GLU A 47 6.69 -19.28 2.90
N ILE A 48 7.75 -18.59 2.50
CA ILE A 48 7.78 -17.13 2.37
C ILE A 48 7.63 -16.77 0.90
N TYR A 49 6.60 -15.98 0.61
CA TYR A 49 6.31 -15.48 -0.72
C TYR A 49 6.71 -14.01 -0.83
N PHE A 50 7.22 -13.63 -1.97
CA PHE A 50 7.57 -12.24 -2.30
C PHE A 50 6.51 -11.68 -3.24
N ILE A 51 5.71 -10.76 -2.73
CA ILE A 51 4.52 -10.24 -3.41
C ILE A 51 4.73 -8.80 -3.85
N ASN A 52 4.44 -8.51 -5.10
CA ASN A 52 4.39 -7.13 -5.57
C ASN A 52 3.19 -6.40 -4.94
N SER A 53 3.39 -5.18 -4.48
CA SER A 53 2.28 -4.40 -3.91
C SER A 53 1.13 -4.21 -4.90
N SER A 54 1.41 -4.15 -6.20
CA SER A 54 0.39 -4.05 -7.26
C SER A 54 -0.54 -5.26 -7.35
N ASP A 55 -0.14 -6.41 -6.80
CA ASP A 55 -0.97 -7.63 -6.81
C ASP A 55 -1.84 -7.76 -5.55
N VAL A 56 -1.65 -6.88 -4.57
CA VAL A 56 -2.41 -6.90 -3.33
C VAL A 56 -3.74 -6.16 -3.49
N LEU A 57 -4.83 -6.81 -3.07
CA LEU A 57 -6.15 -6.19 -3.02
C LEU A 57 -6.31 -5.36 -1.75
N TYR A 58 -6.04 -5.95 -0.60
CA TYR A 58 -6.16 -5.31 0.69
C TYR A 58 -5.42 -6.08 1.78
N PHE A 59 -5.22 -5.42 2.91
CA PHE A 59 -4.75 -6.02 4.16
C PHE A 59 -5.85 -5.96 5.21
N GLU A 60 -5.90 -6.98 6.05
CA GLU A 60 -6.85 -7.05 7.15
C GLU A 60 -6.21 -7.55 8.42
N SER A 61 -6.52 -6.90 9.53
CA SER A 61 -6.16 -7.36 10.87
C SER A 61 -7.28 -8.22 11.44
N VAL A 62 -6.97 -9.46 11.79
CA VAL A 62 -7.87 -10.41 12.42
C VAL A 62 -7.13 -11.07 13.58
N ASP A 63 -7.67 -10.96 14.81
CA ASP A 63 -7.08 -11.54 16.02
C ASP A 63 -5.59 -11.21 16.21
N ASN A 64 -5.23 -9.93 16.07
CA ASN A 64 -3.86 -9.43 16.16
C ASN A 64 -2.88 -9.98 15.11
N ARG A 65 -3.39 -10.59 14.06
CA ARG A 65 -2.61 -11.05 12.91
C ARG A 65 -3.01 -10.24 11.68
N ILE A 66 -2.04 -9.97 10.82
CA ILE A 66 -2.27 -9.19 9.62
C ILE A 66 -2.19 -10.10 8.41
N PHE A 67 -3.24 -10.08 7.60
CA PHE A 67 -3.34 -10.87 6.37
C PHE A 67 -3.31 -9.98 5.15
N LEU A 68 -2.65 -10.47 4.13
CA LEU A 68 -2.54 -9.89 2.79
C LEU A 68 -3.42 -10.72 1.85
N TYR A 69 -4.31 -10.04 1.12
CA TYR A 69 -5.23 -10.67 0.17
C TYR A 69 -4.84 -10.32 -1.26
N THR A 70 -4.66 -11.33 -2.08
CA THR A 70 -4.54 -11.21 -3.54
C THR A 70 -5.82 -11.73 -4.20
N GLU A 71 -5.89 -11.74 -5.53
CA GLU A 71 -7.06 -12.30 -6.22
C GLU A 71 -7.28 -13.79 -5.87
N ASP A 72 -6.21 -14.55 -5.69
CA ASP A 72 -6.23 -15.99 -5.57
C ASP A 72 -5.85 -16.50 -4.16
N ASP A 73 -5.27 -15.67 -3.32
CA ASP A 73 -4.62 -16.15 -2.10
C ASP A 73 -4.79 -15.23 -0.91
N VAL A 74 -4.59 -15.80 0.28
CA VAL A 74 -4.51 -15.09 1.55
C VAL A 74 -3.23 -15.54 2.26
N MET A 75 -2.40 -14.59 2.65
CA MET A 75 -1.12 -14.84 3.30
C MET A 75 -0.96 -13.92 4.51
N GLU A 76 -0.13 -14.33 5.45
CA GLU A 76 0.15 -13.54 6.64
C GLU A 76 1.40 -12.68 6.47
N VAL A 77 1.34 -11.44 6.93
CA VAL A 77 2.48 -10.52 6.97
C VAL A 77 2.88 -10.19 8.40
N LYS A 78 4.15 -9.87 8.62
CA LYS A 78 4.67 -9.55 9.96
C LYS A 78 4.39 -8.12 10.38
N GLN A 79 4.26 -7.20 9.42
CA GLN A 79 4.05 -5.80 9.69
C GLN A 79 2.67 -5.55 10.30
N ARG A 80 2.59 -4.57 11.19
CA ARG A 80 1.33 -4.04 11.68
C ARG A 80 0.69 -3.10 10.64
N LEU A 81 -0.61 -2.85 10.74
CA LEU A 81 -1.29 -1.97 9.79
C LEU A 81 -0.66 -0.57 9.73
N TYR A 82 -0.28 0.02 10.87
CA TYR A 82 0.36 1.34 10.88
C TYR A 82 1.73 1.33 10.19
N GLU A 83 2.48 0.22 10.27
CA GLU A 83 3.74 0.06 9.54
C GLU A 83 3.50 -0.04 8.03
N LEU A 84 2.47 -0.80 7.62
CA LEU A 84 2.07 -0.91 6.22
C LEU A 84 1.61 0.42 5.64
N GLU A 85 0.90 1.25 6.42
CA GLU A 85 0.54 2.61 5.99
C GLU A 85 1.77 3.44 5.62
N VAL A 86 2.84 3.34 6.40
CA VAL A 86 4.10 4.04 6.13
C VAL A 86 4.81 3.44 4.90
N ILE A 87 4.97 2.12 4.86
CA ILE A 87 5.65 1.41 3.77
C ILE A 87 4.96 1.64 2.43
N LEU A 88 3.63 1.71 2.42
CA LEU A 88 2.80 1.79 1.22
C LEU A 88 2.25 3.20 0.97
N SER A 89 2.76 4.22 1.65
CA SER A 89 2.26 5.60 1.57
C SER A 89 2.31 6.20 0.16
N ASP A 90 3.22 5.72 -0.68
CA ASP A 90 3.40 6.15 -2.07
C ASP A 90 2.82 5.17 -3.11
N LYS A 91 2.07 4.13 -2.68
CA LYS A 91 1.63 3.00 -3.50
C LYS A 91 0.11 2.90 -3.69
N ASP A 92 -0.63 3.96 -3.56
CA ASP A 92 -2.10 3.97 -3.75
C ASP A 92 -2.86 3.06 -2.78
N PHE A 93 -2.33 2.89 -1.57
CA PHE A 93 -3.01 2.22 -0.47
C PHE A 93 -3.58 3.22 0.52
N ILE A 94 -4.78 2.94 1.02
CA ILE A 94 -5.43 3.82 1.99
C ILE A 94 -6.13 3.00 3.08
N ARG A 95 -6.09 3.52 4.30
CA ARG A 95 -6.86 2.98 5.41
C ARG A 95 -8.34 3.20 5.19
N ILE A 96 -9.17 2.18 5.36
CA ILE A 96 -10.61 2.26 5.19
C ILE A 96 -11.40 1.92 6.46
N SER A 97 -10.74 1.32 7.44
CA SER A 97 -11.31 1.03 8.75
C SER A 97 -10.18 0.85 9.76
N LYS A 98 -10.53 0.57 11.01
CA LYS A 98 -9.54 0.24 12.04
C LYS A 98 -8.73 -1.02 11.70
N SER A 99 -9.28 -1.90 10.89
CA SER A 99 -8.72 -3.22 10.60
C SER A 99 -8.33 -3.46 9.15
N GLN A 100 -8.52 -2.49 8.25
CA GLN A 100 -8.30 -2.72 6.83
C GLN A 100 -7.59 -1.56 6.12
N ILE A 101 -6.70 -1.94 5.20
CA ILE A 101 -6.04 -1.04 4.22
C ILE A 101 -6.34 -1.60 2.84
N VAL A 102 -6.81 -0.76 1.92
CA VAL A 102 -7.21 -1.18 0.57
C VAL A 102 -6.27 -0.61 -0.50
N ASN A 103 -6.05 -1.38 -1.55
CA ASN A 103 -5.43 -0.90 -2.79
C ASN A 103 -6.49 -0.23 -3.66
N ILE A 104 -6.41 1.07 -3.82
CA ILE A 104 -7.39 1.85 -4.58
C ILE A 104 -7.48 1.39 -6.04
N ASN A 105 -6.36 1.01 -6.63
CA ASN A 105 -6.31 0.55 -8.02
C ASN A 105 -7.05 -0.78 -8.24
N LYS A 106 -7.38 -1.49 -7.18
CA LYS A 106 -8.12 -2.75 -7.22
C LYS A 106 -9.60 -2.60 -6.87
N ILE A 107 -10.07 -1.39 -6.65
CA ILE A 107 -11.48 -1.09 -6.44
C ILE A 107 -12.17 -1.01 -7.81
N ARG A 108 -13.20 -1.84 -8.01
CA ARG A 108 -14.03 -1.81 -9.22
C ARG A 108 -15.12 -0.75 -9.15
N SER A 109 -15.77 -0.62 -7.99
CA SER A 109 -16.88 0.31 -7.81
C SER A 109 -17.05 0.73 -6.35
N LEU A 110 -17.65 1.89 -6.16
CA LEU A 110 -18.00 2.45 -4.87
C LEU A 110 -19.51 2.75 -4.84
N LYS A 111 -20.18 2.33 -3.76
CA LYS A 111 -21.60 2.58 -3.55
C LYS A 111 -21.81 3.28 -2.20
N PRO A 112 -22.29 4.53 -2.18
CA PRO A 112 -22.68 5.17 -0.93
C PRO A 112 -23.81 4.41 -0.24
N GLU A 113 -23.72 4.29 1.09
CA GLU A 113 -24.72 3.64 1.93
C GLU A 113 -25.42 4.64 2.86
N LEU A 114 -26.55 4.23 3.43
CA LEU A 114 -27.40 5.09 4.27
C LEU A 114 -26.69 5.64 5.51
N ASN A 115 -25.73 4.92 6.07
CA ASN A 115 -25.02 5.29 7.31
C ASN A 115 -23.78 6.17 7.06
N ARG A 116 -23.70 6.87 5.94
CA ARG A 116 -22.53 7.65 5.51
C ARG A 116 -21.26 6.80 5.34
N THR A 117 -21.39 5.50 5.26
CA THR A 117 -20.32 4.57 4.84
C THR A 117 -20.35 4.43 3.32
N ILE A 118 -19.30 3.83 2.78
CA ILE A 118 -19.21 3.50 1.36
C ILE A 118 -18.91 2.01 1.26
N LEU A 119 -19.62 1.31 0.40
CA LEU A 119 -19.32 -0.07 0.05
C LEU A 119 -18.40 -0.09 -1.17
N ALA A 120 -17.19 -0.60 -1.00
CA ALA A 120 -16.23 -0.81 -2.08
C ALA A 120 -16.34 -2.24 -2.58
N THR A 121 -16.53 -2.40 -3.89
CA THR A 121 -16.44 -3.72 -4.54
C THR A 121 -15.07 -3.83 -5.20
N MET A 122 -14.32 -4.85 -4.82
CA MET A 122 -12.99 -5.12 -5.35
C MET A 122 -13.08 -5.81 -6.71
N CYS A 123 -11.98 -5.84 -7.45
CA CYS A 123 -11.92 -6.46 -8.78
C CYS A 123 -12.26 -7.96 -8.78
N ASN A 124 -12.07 -8.65 -7.66
CA ASN A 124 -12.45 -10.05 -7.49
C ASN A 124 -13.90 -10.28 -7.02
N GLY A 125 -14.68 -9.20 -6.85
CA GLY A 125 -16.07 -9.24 -6.40
C GLY A 125 -16.26 -9.14 -4.88
N GLU A 126 -15.22 -9.20 -4.08
CA GLU A 126 -15.32 -9.01 -2.65
C GLU A 126 -15.76 -7.58 -2.32
N GLN A 127 -16.52 -7.43 -1.24
CA GLN A 127 -17.04 -6.14 -0.80
C GLN A 127 -16.44 -5.76 0.56
N LEU A 128 -15.95 -4.53 0.63
CA LEU A 128 -15.35 -3.95 1.83
C LEU A 128 -16.12 -2.67 2.20
N SER A 129 -16.38 -2.49 3.50
CA SER A 129 -17.05 -1.28 3.99
C SER A 129 -16.02 -0.24 4.41
N ILE A 130 -16.13 0.96 3.83
CA ILE A 130 -15.32 2.11 4.22
C ILE A 130 -16.01 2.83 5.35
N SER A 131 -15.36 2.86 6.52
CA SER A 131 -15.91 3.53 7.70
C SER A 131 -16.03 5.04 7.49
N ARG A 132 -17.03 5.65 8.11
CA ARG A 132 -17.31 7.09 8.02
C ARG A 132 -16.08 7.97 8.21
N LYS A 133 -15.23 7.62 9.17
CA LYS A 133 -13.98 8.32 9.48
C LYS A 133 -13.04 8.42 8.27
N TYR A 134 -13.06 7.44 7.38
CA TYR A 134 -12.13 7.33 6.26
C TYR A 134 -12.74 7.72 4.91
N VAL A 135 -14.03 7.98 4.85
CA VAL A 135 -14.74 8.32 3.61
C VAL A 135 -14.18 9.57 2.94
N GLN A 136 -13.91 10.62 3.72
CA GLN A 136 -13.41 11.87 3.14
C GLN A 136 -12.00 11.69 2.54
N ALA A 137 -11.15 10.92 3.18
CA ALA A 137 -9.80 10.62 2.67
C ALA A 137 -9.84 9.90 1.32
N ILE A 138 -10.72 8.90 1.18
CA ILE A 138 -10.85 8.19 -0.10
C ILE A 138 -11.48 9.05 -1.19
N ARG A 139 -12.45 9.90 -0.85
CA ARG A 139 -13.00 10.86 -1.80
C ARG A 139 -11.94 11.82 -2.32
N ASN A 140 -11.12 12.37 -1.43
CA ASN A 140 -10.03 13.26 -1.82
C ASN A 140 -9.02 12.57 -2.72
N MET A 141 -8.65 11.34 -2.41
CA MET A 141 -7.68 10.58 -3.18
C MET A 141 -8.19 10.21 -4.58
N LEU A 142 -9.48 9.95 -4.73
CA LEU A 142 -10.14 9.63 -6.00
C LEU A 142 -10.72 10.86 -6.71
N SER A 143 -10.63 12.04 -6.12
CA SER A 143 -11.20 13.29 -6.67
C SER A 143 -12.71 13.19 -6.94
N ILE A 144 -13.45 12.62 -6.02
CA ILE A 144 -14.90 12.44 -6.12
C ILE A 144 -15.69 13.14 -5.02
#